data_8f4c623a35e9378b7cdf14ad93fe185e
#
_entry.id   8f4c623a35e9378b7cdf14ad93fe185e
#
_cell.length_a   1.000
_cell.length_b   1.000
_cell.length_c   1.000
_cell.angle_alpha   90.00
_cell.angle_beta   90.00
_cell.angle_gamma   90.00
#
_symmetry.space_group_name_H-M   'P 1'
#
loop_
_entity.id
_entity.type
_entity.pdbx_description
1 polymer ?
#
loop_
_entity_poly.entity_id
_entity_poly.type
_entity_poly.pdbx_seq_one_letter_code
_entity_poly.pdbx_strand_id
1 'polypeptide(L)'
;MKSEQKFSADKNSLRSFAKKIRAEVINKEDKALIIGTSLFSLEEYKKCKLLLCYVTLGDEVDTDNIIKKALSDGKRIAVAYCTDKAGNMEFYYINSFDDLSVKSFGIREPNPDYCQKVCDFSNAVIIVPGLCFDADGNRLGYGKGYYDRFLQKHPLFSVGLCYNNLIVDNVPTDCYDKKMNVIITDTDVYRINGG
;
A
#
# COMPACT_ATOMS: atom_id res chain seq x y z
N MET A 1 29.19 -11.95 4.06
CA MET A 1 29.55 -10.52 4.04
C MET A 1 28.46 -9.81 3.24
N LYS A 2 27.48 -9.17 3.92
CA LYS A 2 26.51 -8.28 3.27
C LYS A 2 27.27 -6.99 2.97
N SER A 3 27.33 -6.62 1.68
CA SER A 3 27.89 -5.33 1.26
C SER A 3 27.02 -4.23 1.85
N GLU A 4 27.52 -3.51 2.83
CA GLU A 4 26.95 -2.26 3.32
C GLU A 4 27.02 -1.22 2.20
N GLN A 5 26.02 -1.20 1.33
CA GLN A 5 25.81 -0.04 0.47
C GLN A 5 25.12 1.05 1.31
N LYS A 6 25.92 1.90 1.93
CA LYS A 6 25.47 3.17 2.49
C LYS A 6 24.91 4.03 1.35
N PHE A 7 23.61 4.00 1.18
CA PHE A 7 22.92 4.97 0.33
C PHE A 7 22.84 6.32 1.05
N SER A 8 23.75 7.22 0.75
CA SER A 8 23.54 8.66 0.91
C SER A 8 22.59 9.09 -0.22
N ALA A 9 21.35 8.67 -0.15
CA ALA A 9 20.49 8.72 -1.31
C ALA A 9 19.45 9.82 -1.14
N ASP A 10 19.45 10.72 -2.10
CA ASP A 10 18.23 11.48 -2.37
C ASP A 10 17.08 10.53 -2.74
N LYS A 11 15.84 10.97 -2.55
CA LYS A 11 14.62 10.16 -2.83
C LYS A 11 14.59 9.61 -4.28
N ASN A 12 15.21 10.26 -5.27
CA ASN A 12 15.14 9.84 -6.67
C ASN A 12 16.07 8.66 -6.96
N SER A 13 17.30 8.70 -6.44
CA SER A 13 18.26 7.61 -6.53
C SER A 13 17.69 6.34 -5.87
N LEU A 14 17.07 6.49 -4.69
CA LEU A 14 16.43 5.39 -3.98
C LEU A 14 15.22 4.83 -4.75
N ARG A 15 14.40 5.69 -5.41
CA ARG A 15 13.30 5.22 -6.29
C ARG A 15 13.82 4.36 -7.44
N SER A 16 14.89 4.78 -8.09
CA SER A 16 15.49 4.04 -9.21
C SER A 16 16.02 2.69 -8.76
N PHE A 17 16.71 2.65 -7.63
CA PHE A 17 17.20 1.43 -7.01
C PHE A 17 16.06 0.48 -6.64
N ALA A 18 15.06 0.96 -5.90
CA ALA A 18 13.95 0.14 -5.45
C ALA A 18 13.13 -0.45 -6.62
N LYS A 19 12.92 0.32 -7.70
CA LYS A 19 12.27 -0.19 -8.91
C LYS A 19 13.05 -1.34 -9.55
N LYS A 20 14.38 -1.22 -9.64
CA LYS A 20 15.23 -2.28 -10.18
C LYS A 20 15.13 -3.55 -9.33
N ILE A 21 15.32 -3.44 -8.02
CA ILE A 21 15.23 -4.58 -7.09
C ILE A 21 13.84 -5.23 -7.16
N ARG A 22 12.77 -4.42 -7.22
CA ARG A 22 11.40 -4.94 -7.29
C ARG A 22 11.12 -5.73 -8.58
N ALA A 23 11.67 -5.29 -9.71
CA ALA A 23 11.56 -6.03 -10.97
C ALA A 23 12.25 -7.40 -10.91
N GLU A 24 13.33 -7.53 -10.15
CA GLU A 24 14.13 -8.74 -9.98
C GLU A 24 13.53 -9.74 -8.94
N VAL A 25 12.45 -9.36 -8.24
CA VAL A 25 11.79 -10.26 -7.27
C VAL A 25 11.20 -11.46 -7.99
N ILE A 26 11.59 -12.64 -7.55
CA ILE A 26 11.05 -13.93 -8.03
C ILE A 26 9.94 -14.44 -7.09
N ASN A 27 9.10 -15.34 -7.57
CA ASN A 27 8.02 -15.97 -6.81
C ASN A 27 7.07 -14.93 -6.18
N LYS A 28 6.73 -13.85 -6.93
CA LYS A 28 5.90 -12.73 -6.44
C LYS A 28 4.53 -13.21 -5.95
N GLU A 29 3.92 -14.20 -6.61
CA GLU A 29 2.61 -14.76 -6.23
C GLU A 29 2.67 -15.42 -4.85
N ASP A 30 3.64 -16.30 -4.61
CA ASP A 30 3.79 -16.97 -3.30
C ASP A 30 4.07 -15.95 -2.19
N LYS A 31 4.94 -14.98 -2.47
CA LYS A 31 5.27 -13.90 -1.53
C LYS A 31 4.04 -13.06 -1.20
N ALA A 32 3.22 -12.72 -2.19
CA ALA A 32 1.98 -11.97 -1.98
C ALA A 32 0.97 -12.77 -1.13
N LEU A 33 0.91 -14.10 -1.30
CA LEU A 33 0.08 -14.96 -0.45
C LEU A 33 0.56 -14.96 1.01
N ILE A 34 1.87 -15.03 1.26
CA ILE A 34 2.45 -14.96 2.60
C ILE A 34 2.13 -13.60 3.24
N ILE A 35 2.34 -12.51 2.51
CA ILE A 35 2.03 -11.14 2.95
C ILE A 35 0.53 -11.03 3.30
N GLY A 36 -0.35 -11.52 2.43
CA GLY A 36 -1.80 -11.54 2.66
C GLY A 36 -2.16 -12.33 3.93
N THR A 37 -1.56 -13.51 4.13
CA THR A 37 -1.79 -14.34 5.33
C THR A 37 -1.39 -13.59 6.61
N SER A 38 -0.26 -12.91 6.60
CA SER A 38 0.20 -12.07 7.71
C SER A 38 -0.76 -10.90 7.97
N LEU A 39 -1.27 -10.24 6.92
CA LEU A 39 -2.28 -9.19 7.04
C LEU A 39 -3.57 -9.72 7.70
N PHE A 40 -4.08 -10.88 7.27
CA PHE A 40 -5.31 -11.46 7.82
C PHE A 40 -5.17 -11.87 9.29
N SER A 41 -3.95 -12.10 9.77
CA SER A 41 -3.67 -12.40 11.18
C SER A 41 -3.72 -11.17 12.09
N LEU A 42 -3.58 -9.95 11.55
CA LEU A 42 -3.59 -8.71 12.34
C LEU A 42 -4.95 -8.50 13.01
N GLU A 43 -4.93 -8.12 14.29
CA GLU A 43 -6.14 -7.80 15.04
C GLU A 43 -6.89 -6.60 14.44
N GLU A 44 -6.16 -5.64 13.89
CA GLU A 44 -6.72 -4.47 13.22
C GLU A 44 -7.48 -4.88 11.95
N TYR A 45 -6.93 -5.82 11.16
CA TYR A 45 -7.65 -6.38 10.02
C TYR A 45 -8.90 -7.14 10.45
N LYS A 46 -8.81 -8.00 11.47
CA LYS A 46 -9.97 -8.77 11.94
C LYS A 46 -11.12 -7.87 12.40
N LYS A 47 -10.79 -6.77 13.09
CA LYS A 47 -11.76 -5.83 13.66
C LYS A 47 -12.27 -4.78 12.67
N CYS A 48 -11.52 -4.48 11.59
CA CYS A 48 -11.97 -3.45 10.65
C CYS A 48 -13.24 -3.89 9.90
N LYS A 49 -14.10 -2.92 9.61
CA LYS A 49 -15.30 -3.08 8.79
C LYS A 49 -15.09 -2.63 7.34
N LEU A 50 -14.09 -1.79 7.13
CA LEU A 50 -13.73 -1.21 5.84
C LEU A 50 -12.24 -1.40 5.60
N LEU A 51 -11.88 -2.00 4.47
CA LEU A 51 -10.52 -2.08 3.98
C LEU A 51 -10.37 -1.14 2.79
N LEU A 52 -9.51 -0.15 2.93
CA LEU A 52 -9.07 0.70 1.82
C LEU A 52 -7.83 0.05 1.21
N CYS A 53 -7.87 -0.23 -0.08
CA CYS A 53 -6.79 -0.96 -0.75
C CYS A 53 -6.40 -0.30 -2.07
N TYR A 54 -5.14 -0.42 -2.46
CA TYR A 54 -4.75 -0.16 -3.84
C TYR A 54 -5.06 -1.39 -4.70
N VAL A 55 -5.28 -1.18 -5.97
CA VAL A 55 -5.31 -2.25 -6.95
C VAL A 55 -3.93 -2.33 -7.59
N THR A 56 -3.34 -3.51 -7.55
CA THR A 56 -1.95 -3.75 -7.97
C THR A 56 -1.66 -3.22 -9.36
N LEU A 57 -0.56 -2.49 -9.48
CA LEU A 57 -0.02 -1.99 -10.73
C LEU A 57 1.42 -2.49 -10.93
N GLY A 58 1.66 -3.19 -12.04
CA GLY A 58 2.98 -3.68 -12.40
C GLY A 58 3.56 -4.64 -11.36
N ASP A 59 4.74 -4.31 -10.84
CA ASP A 59 5.52 -5.16 -9.93
C ASP A 59 5.21 -4.95 -8.43
N GLU A 60 4.13 -4.28 -8.08
CA GLU A 60 3.72 -4.14 -6.68
C GLU A 60 3.35 -5.48 -6.05
N VAL A 61 3.28 -5.53 -4.72
CA VAL A 61 2.71 -6.70 -4.04
C VAL A 61 1.27 -6.86 -4.49
N ASP A 62 0.93 -8.04 -4.99
CA ASP A 62 -0.41 -8.31 -5.50
C ASP A 62 -1.47 -8.27 -4.38
N THR A 63 -2.50 -7.46 -4.59
CA THR A 63 -3.62 -7.25 -3.66
C THR A 63 -4.91 -7.93 -4.10
N ASP A 64 -4.95 -8.57 -5.25
CA ASP A 64 -6.19 -9.20 -5.75
C ASP A 64 -6.71 -10.26 -4.78
N ASN A 65 -5.83 -11.11 -4.24
CA ASN A 65 -6.20 -12.11 -3.24
C ASN A 65 -6.60 -11.48 -1.90
N ILE A 66 -6.00 -10.36 -1.52
CA ILE A 66 -6.37 -9.61 -0.32
C ILE A 66 -7.79 -9.06 -0.47
N ILE A 67 -8.10 -8.45 -1.60
CA ILE A 67 -9.43 -7.89 -1.91
C ILE A 67 -10.48 -9.02 -1.92
N LYS A 68 -10.22 -10.13 -2.64
CA LYS A 68 -11.13 -11.30 -2.69
C LYS A 68 -11.42 -11.86 -1.30
N LYS A 69 -10.37 -12.07 -0.50
CA LYS A 69 -10.51 -12.59 0.86
C LYS A 69 -11.31 -11.65 1.74
N ALA A 70 -11.02 -10.35 1.71
CA ALA A 70 -11.72 -9.37 2.52
C ALA A 70 -13.21 -9.25 2.14
N LEU A 71 -13.56 -9.33 0.84
CA LEU A 71 -14.96 -9.44 0.40
C LEU A 71 -15.63 -10.71 0.94
N SER A 72 -14.94 -11.86 0.88
CA SER A 72 -15.47 -13.13 1.41
C SER A 72 -15.63 -13.11 2.93
N ASP A 73 -14.84 -12.30 3.65
CA ASP A 73 -14.95 -12.08 5.10
C ASP A 73 -16.10 -11.12 5.46
N GLY A 74 -16.86 -10.64 4.48
CA GLY A 74 -17.97 -9.71 4.68
C GLY A 74 -17.53 -8.26 4.96
N LYS A 75 -16.27 -7.92 4.69
CA LYS A 75 -15.77 -6.55 4.83
C LYS A 75 -16.20 -5.69 3.64
N ARG A 76 -16.45 -4.40 3.87
CA ARG A 76 -16.55 -3.44 2.79
C ARG A 76 -15.15 -3.16 2.25
N ILE A 77 -15.02 -3.15 0.94
CA ILE A 77 -13.77 -2.82 0.25
C ILE A 77 -13.96 -1.53 -0.51
N ALA A 78 -12.97 -0.66 -0.43
CA ALA A 78 -12.90 0.49 -1.30
C ALA A 78 -11.49 0.63 -1.86
N VAL A 79 -11.41 1.04 -3.12
CA VAL A 79 -10.16 1.18 -3.83
C VAL A 79 -9.90 2.62 -4.23
N ALA A 80 -8.63 2.95 -4.37
CA ALA A 80 -8.17 4.30 -4.65
C ALA A 80 -8.56 4.74 -6.07
N TYR A 81 -9.00 5.98 -6.20
CA TYR A 81 -9.23 6.70 -7.43
C TYR A 81 -8.47 8.03 -7.40
N CYS A 82 -7.57 8.24 -8.35
CA CYS A 82 -6.82 9.48 -8.46
C CYS A 82 -7.66 10.55 -9.15
N THR A 83 -8.10 11.57 -8.41
CA THR A 83 -9.01 12.60 -8.95
C THR A 83 -8.29 13.60 -9.84
N ASP A 84 -7.00 13.83 -9.62
CA ASP A 84 -6.21 14.80 -10.38
C ASP A 84 -4.70 14.46 -10.38
N LYS A 85 -3.93 15.24 -11.13
CA LYS A 85 -2.45 15.13 -11.15
C LYS A 85 -1.76 15.87 -9.99
N ALA A 86 -2.51 16.65 -9.22
CA ALA A 86 -1.99 17.41 -8.07
C ALA A 86 -1.81 16.52 -6.83
N GLY A 87 -2.32 15.30 -6.88
CA GLY A 87 -2.11 14.29 -5.84
C GLY A 87 -3.29 14.16 -4.90
N ASN A 88 -4.49 14.54 -5.34
CA ASN A 88 -5.71 14.22 -4.63
C ASN A 88 -6.22 12.85 -5.04
N MET A 89 -6.68 12.08 -4.05
CA MET A 89 -7.32 10.78 -4.29
C MET A 89 -8.53 10.61 -3.38
N GLU A 90 -9.42 9.77 -3.82
CA GLU A 90 -10.64 9.36 -3.16
C GLU A 90 -10.73 7.84 -3.14
N PHE A 91 -11.60 7.30 -2.31
CA PHE A 91 -11.86 5.86 -2.28
C PHE A 91 -13.31 5.60 -2.65
N TYR A 92 -13.54 4.58 -3.47
CA TYR A 92 -14.84 4.15 -3.93
C TYR A 92 -15.06 2.69 -3.59
N TYR A 93 -16.25 2.38 -3.07
CA TYR A 93 -16.63 1.00 -2.76
C TYR A 93 -16.70 0.16 -4.02
N ILE A 94 -16.25 -1.09 -3.89
CA ILE A 94 -16.41 -2.13 -4.90
C ILE A 94 -17.00 -3.39 -4.25
N ASN A 95 -17.81 -4.12 -5.00
CA ASN A 95 -18.37 -5.40 -4.62
C ASN A 95 -17.67 -6.57 -5.34
N SER A 96 -17.07 -6.29 -6.48
CA SER A 96 -16.28 -7.23 -7.27
C SER A 96 -15.25 -6.47 -8.13
N PHE A 97 -14.40 -7.21 -8.82
CA PHE A 97 -13.47 -6.62 -9.81
C PHE A 97 -14.19 -6.12 -11.07
N ASP A 98 -15.44 -6.51 -11.30
CA ASP A 98 -16.26 -6.01 -12.42
C ASP A 98 -16.61 -4.53 -12.24
N ASP A 99 -16.55 -4.01 -11.02
CA ASP A 99 -16.71 -2.59 -10.71
C ASP A 99 -15.52 -1.73 -11.17
N LEU A 100 -14.41 -2.38 -11.59
CA LEU A 100 -13.20 -1.72 -12.06
C LEU A 100 -13.17 -1.61 -13.58
N SER A 101 -12.75 -0.48 -14.08
CA SER A 101 -12.47 -0.27 -15.49
C SER A 101 -10.97 -0.06 -15.72
N VAL A 102 -10.46 -0.64 -16.81
CA VAL A 102 -9.07 -0.43 -17.21
C VAL A 102 -8.94 0.95 -17.85
N LYS A 103 -8.16 1.81 -17.24
CA LYS A 103 -7.81 3.14 -17.74
C LYS A 103 -6.47 3.12 -18.49
N SER A 104 -5.96 4.30 -18.80
CA SER A 104 -4.65 4.45 -19.43
C SER A 104 -3.56 3.72 -18.64
N PHE A 105 -2.60 3.13 -19.33
CA PHE A 105 -1.48 2.37 -18.75
C PHE A 105 -1.85 1.10 -17.98
N GLY A 106 -3.03 0.52 -18.23
CA GLY A 106 -3.46 -0.73 -17.59
C GLY A 106 -3.89 -0.58 -16.13
N ILE A 107 -4.06 0.65 -15.64
CA ILE A 107 -4.51 0.91 -14.27
C ILE A 107 -5.99 0.53 -14.16
N ARG A 108 -6.32 -0.34 -13.20
CA ARG A 108 -7.70 -0.71 -12.85
C ARG A 108 -8.21 0.26 -11.79
N GLU A 109 -9.19 1.07 -12.14
CA GLU A 109 -9.79 2.07 -11.24
C GLU A 109 -11.31 1.86 -11.11
N PRO A 110 -11.91 2.22 -9.96
CA PRO A 110 -13.35 2.19 -9.80
C PRO A 110 -13.99 3.22 -10.73
N ASN A 111 -15.20 2.98 -11.19
CA ASN A 111 -15.93 3.96 -11.97
C ASN A 111 -16.80 4.86 -11.06
N PRO A 112 -16.49 6.17 -10.94
CA PRO A 112 -17.22 7.08 -10.07
C PRO A 112 -18.69 7.28 -10.43
N ASP A 113 -19.11 6.91 -11.67
CA ASP A 113 -20.50 7.11 -12.12
C ASP A 113 -21.46 6.11 -11.44
N TYR A 114 -20.96 4.96 -10.99
CA TYR A 114 -21.78 3.94 -10.31
C TYR A 114 -21.16 3.34 -9.05
N CYS A 115 -19.88 3.51 -8.81
CA CYS A 115 -19.28 3.15 -7.53
C CYS A 115 -19.53 4.26 -6.51
N GLN A 116 -20.02 3.89 -5.33
CA GLN A 116 -20.25 4.86 -4.26
C GLN A 116 -18.94 5.33 -3.64
N LYS A 117 -18.78 6.65 -3.51
CA LYS A 117 -17.65 7.25 -2.79
C LYS A 117 -17.71 6.96 -1.30
N VAL A 118 -16.57 6.69 -0.68
CA VAL A 118 -16.44 6.57 0.77
C VAL A 118 -16.49 7.95 1.41
N CYS A 119 -17.44 8.16 2.33
CA CYS A 119 -17.58 9.38 3.11
C CYS A 119 -17.27 9.18 4.60
N ASP A 120 -17.38 7.94 5.09
CA ASP A 120 -17.10 7.57 6.48
C ASP A 120 -15.97 6.53 6.52
N PHE A 121 -14.88 6.88 7.20
CA PHE A 121 -13.70 6.05 7.38
C PHE A 121 -13.63 5.39 8.77
N SER A 122 -14.72 5.40 9.52
CA SER A 122 -14.78 4.77 10.85
C SER A 122 -14.48 3.28 10.77
N ASN A 123 -13.62 2.79 11.65
CA ASN A 123 -13.16 1.40 11.66
C ASN A 123 -12.53 0.92 10.34
N ALA A 124 -11.86 1.82 9.62
CA ALA A 124 -11.14 1.49 8.42
C ALA A 124 -9.66 1.16 8.71
N VAL A 125 -9.13 0.24 7.90
CA VAL A 125 -7.68 0.00 7.73
C VAL A 125 -7.32 0.36 6.30
N ILE A 126 -6.18 1.01 6.11
CA ILE A 126 -5.70 1.35 4.78
C ILE A 126 -4.42 0.58 4.42
N ILE A 127 -4.44 -0.07 3.27
CA ILE A 127 -3.27 -0.71 2.67
C ILE A 127 -2.57 0.30 1.77
N VAL A 128 -1.29 0.51 2.01
CA VAL A 128 -0.52 1.58 1.37
C VAL A 128 0.61 0.98 0.53
N PRO A 129 0.67 1.27 -0.79
CA PRO A 129 1.77 0.83 -1.64
C PRO A 129 3.02 1.67 -1.39
N GLY A 130 4.19 1.07 -1.64
CA GLY A 130 5.46 1.75 -1.60
C GLY A 130 6.48 1.13 -2.55
N LEU A 131 7.51 1.88 -2.90
CA LEU A 131 8.66 1.35 -3.62
C LEU A 131 9.62 0.63 -2.67
N CYS A 132 9.84 1.20 -1.48
CA CYS A 132 10.57 0.58 -0.38
C CYS A 132 10.10 1.20 0.94
N PHE A 133 10.49 0.57 2.05
CA PHE A 133 10.20 0.99 3.41
C PHE A 133 11.44 0.80 4.27
N ASP A 134 11.45 1.40 5.47
CA ASP A 134 12.41 1.09 6.52
C ASP A 134 11.73 0.56 7.79
N ALA A 135 12.52 0.04 8.69
CA ALA A 135 12.03 -0.56 9.95
C ALA A 135 11.36 0.46 10.90
N ASP A 136 11.57 1.76 10.66
CA ASP A 136 10.96 2.86 11.43
C ASP A 136 9.58 3.27 10.90
N GLY A 137 9.08 2.60 9.88
CA GLY A 137 7.77 2.85 9.29
C GLY A 137 7.76 3.87 8.16
N ASN A 138 8.91 4.41 7.79
CA ASN A 138 8.98 5.36 6.69
C ASN A 138 8.79 4.66 5.34
N ARG A 139 8.18 5.37 4.41
CA ARG A 139 7.79 4.84 3.10
C ARG A 139 8.29 5.73 1.97
N LEU A 140 8.88 5.13 0.96
CA LEU A 140 9.17 5.79 -0.30
C LEU A 140 8.10 5.48 -1.33
N GLY A 141 7.28 6.46 -1.67
CA GLY A 141 6.30 6.37 -2.75
C GLY A 141 6.86 6.84 -4.09
N TYR A 142 5.97 6.88 -5.10
CA TYR A 142 6.31 7.32 -6.46
C TYR A 142 6.55 8.84 -6.61
N GLY A 143 6.36 9.63 -5.54
CA GLY A 143 6.67 11.07 -5.51
C GLY A 143 5.50 12.00 -5.79
N LYS A 144 4.27 11.50 -5.88
CA LYS A 144 3.07 12.33 -6.04
C LYS A 144 2.38 12.71 -4.73
N GLY A 145 2.71 12.01 -3.61
CA GLY A 145 2.19 12.30 -2.27
C GLY A 145 0.70 12.04 -2.05
N TYR A 146 0.06 11.20 -2.89
CA TYR A 146 -1.37 10.87 -2.76
C TYR A 146 -1.72 10.34 -1.37
N TYR A 147 -1.02 9.30 -0.93
CA TYR A 147 -1.28 8.66 0.36
C TYR A 147 -0.90 9.54 1.55
N ASP A 148 0.17 10.33 1.44
CA ASP A 148 0.60 11.22 2.52
C ASP A 148 -0.45 12.31 2.77
N ARG A 149 -0.97 12.95 1.70
CA ARG A 149 -2.06 13.92 1.80
C ARG A 149 -3.37 13.29 2.29
N PHE A 150 -3.68 12.08 1.83
CA PHE A 150 -4.88 11.38 2.30
C PHE A 150 -4.78 11.06 3.79
N LEU A 151 -3.68 10.46 4.25
CA LEU A 151 -3.44 10.13 5.65
C LEU A 151 -3.30 11.37 6.56
N GLN A 152 -2.87 12.51 6.00
CA GLN A 152 -2.87 13.79 6.72
C GLN A 152 -4.30 14.25 7.05
N LYS A 153 -5.25 14.05 6.13
CA LYS A 153 -6.66 14.42 6.31
C LYS A 153 -7.43 13.36 7.11
N HIS A 154 -7.09 12.11 6.93
CA HIS A 154 -7.76 10.94 7.51
C HIS A 154 -6.72 10.06 8.19
N PRO A 155 -6.38 10.31 9.47
CA PRO A 155 -5.43 9.48 10.21
C PRO A 155 -6.04 8.10 10.47
N LEU A 156 -5.64 7.13 9.66
CA LEU A 156 -6.13 5.75 9.70
C LEU A 156 -4.99 4.81 10.08
N PHE A 157 -5.35 3.64 10.61
CA PHE A 157 -4.40 2.56 10.80
C PHE A 157 -3.91 2.10 9.43
N SER A 158 -2.63 2.30 9.17
CA SER A 158 -2.00 2.12 7.85
C SER A 158 -1.05 0.93 7.85
N VAL A 159 -1.17 0.09 6.83
CA VAL A 159 -0.34 -1.10 6.61
C VAL A 159 0.38 -0.96 5.28
N GLY A 160 1.71 -0.91 5.32
CA GLY A 160 2.55 -0.99 4.13
C GLY A 160 2.78 -2.45 3.72
N LEU A 161 2.67 -2.76 2.44
CA LEU A 161 3.03 -4.07 1.90
C LEU A 161 4.29 -3.96 1.06
N CYS A 162 5.24 -4.86 1.28
CA CYS A 162 6.56 -4.80 0.67
C CYS A 162 7.17 -6.20 0.53
N TYR A 163 7.97 -6.43 -0.50
CA TYR A 163 8.87 -7.58 -0.52
C TYR A 163 10.06 -7.32 0.39
N ASN A 164 10.52 -8.33 1.14
CA ASN A 164 11.54 -8.17 2.19
C ASN A 164 12.86 -7.53 1.68
N ASN A 165 13.25 -7.80 0.45
CA ASN A 165 14.43 -7.19 -0.17
C ASN A 165 14.28 -5.70 -0.53
N LEU A 166 13.13 -5.11 -0.26
CA LEU A 166 12.83 -3.68 -0.37
C LEU A 166 12.68 -2.99 1.01
N ILE A 167 13.03 -3.68 2.09
CA ILE A 167 13.31 -3.04 3.37
C ILE A 167 14.73 -2.50 3.31
N VAL A 168 14.86 -1.18 3.48
CA VAL A 168 16.13 -0.45 3.43
C VAL A 168 16.48 0.07 4.82
N ASP A 169 17.77 0.44 5.04
CA ASP A 169 18.22 0.92 6.34
C ASP A 169 17.57 2.25 6.73
N ASN A 170 17.37 3.14 5.76
CA ASN A 170 16.73 4.44 6.00
C ASN A 170 16.06 4.97 4.73
N VAL A 171 14.83 5.41 4.86
CA VAL A 171 14.10 6.16 3.83
C VAL A 171 14.19 7.64 4.14
N PRO A 172 14.75 8.49 3.24
CA PRO A 172 14.75 9.93 3.44
C PRO A 172 13.32 10.48 3.54
N THR A 173 13.04 11.21 4.60
CA THR A 173 11.71 11.76 4.89
C THR A 173 11.72 13.29 4.92
N ASP A 174 10.54 13.87 4.73
CA ASP A 174 10.25 15.28 5.01
C ASP A 174 9.04 15.43 5.94
N CYS A 175 8.68 16.65 6.30
CA CYS A 175 7.62 16.90 7.27
C CYS A 175 6.21 16.50 6.81
N TYR A 176 6.02 16.18 5.54
CA TYR A 176 4.72 15.77 4.97
C TYR A 176 4.57 14.26 4.91
N ASP A 177 5.67 13.51 4.94
CA ASP A 177 5.65 12.05 4.84
C ASP A 177 4.96 11.43 6.07
N LYS A 178 4.14 10.41 5.84
CA LYS A 178 3.42 9.69 6.89
C LYS A 178 4.01 8.31 7.10
N LYS A 179 4.32 8.00 8.37
CA LYS A 179 4.75 6.66 8.75
C LYS A 179 3.61 5.67 8.69
N MET A 180 3.93 4.42 8.38
CA MET A 180 3.01 3.29 8.51
C MET A 180 2.94 2.82 9.97
N ASN A 181 1.79 2.29 10.38
CA ASN A 181 1.65 1.64 11.70
C ASN A 181 2.24 0.23 11.68
N VAL A 182 2.11 -0.45 10.54
CA VAL A 182 2.67 -1.79 10.32
C VAL A 182 3.24 -1.87 8.90
N ILE A 183 4.35 -2.58 8.74
CA ILE A 183 4.86 -3.02 7.44
C ILE A 183 4.86 -4.53 7.43
N ILE A 184 4.32 -5.14 6.39
CA ILE A 184 4.30 -6.59 6.21
C ILE A 184 5.14 -6.95 5.00
N THR A 185 6.06 -7.88 5.22
CA THR A 185 6.88 -8.48 4.15
C THR A 185 6.60 -9.98 4.00
N ASP A 186 7.21 -10.60 3.02
CA ASP A 186 7.17 -12.04 2.82
C ASP A 186 7.97 -12.83 3.87
N THR A 187 8.63 -12.16 4.83
CA THR A 187 9.37 -12.81 5.93
C THR A 187 9.03 -12.27 7.31
N ASP A 188 8.67 -10.99 7.42
CA ASP A 188 8.57 -10.28 8.70
C ASP A 188 7.37 -9.35 8.77
N VAL A 189 6.97 -9.02 10.00
CA VAL A 189 5.95 -8.00 10.30
C VAL A 189 6.58 -6.97 11.24
N TYR A 190 6.77 -5.76 10.74
CA TYR A 190 7.31 -4.63 11.50
C TYR A 190 6.16 -3.82 12.08
N ARG A 191 6.00 -3.85 13.41
CA ARG A 191 5.06 -2.98 14.13
C ARG A 191 5.80 -1.74 14.60
N ILE A 192 5.28 -0.59 14.22
CA ILE A 192 5.87 0.71 14.55
C ILE A 192 5.26 1.19 15.86
N ASN A 193 6.05 1.19 16.94
CA ASN A 193 5.63 1.65 18.25
C ASN A 193 5.61 3.18 18.28
N GLY A 194 4.46 3.77 18.62
CA GLY A 194 4.33 5.19 18.90
C GLY A 194 3.99 6.05 17.68
N GLY A 195 2.78 5.91 17.18
CA GLY A 195 2.04 6.94 16.47
C GLY A 195 0.90 7.40 17.34
#